data_d9b1be23ae8e6d5249267b01c9b326fc
#
_entry.id   d9b1be23ae8e6d5249267b01c9b326fc
#
_cell.length_a   1.000
_cell.length_b   1.000
_cell.length_c   1.000
_cell.angle_alpha   90.00
_cell.angle_beta   90.00
_cell.angle_gamma   90.00
#
_symmetry.space_group_name_H-M   'P 1'
#
loop_
_entity.id
_entity.type
_entity.pdbx_description
1 polymer ?
#
loop_
_entity_poly.entity_id
_entity_poly.type
_entity_poly.pdbx_seq_one_letter_code
_entity_poly.pdbx_strand_id
1 'polypeptide(L)'
;PMLISGLFVGMALGFVMQRGRFCVTGAFRDIWVTRNTRWLTAFLVVVAVQSVGVFALDAAGVISLNSGPFPWLATIVGGFIFGFAIILAGGCATGTYYRAGEGLVGSWLALITYALFAAVMKTGPLSGFNTSMRSVTVEQSNFYSVLNVSPWLFVALLVAGVALAVRHHLNKPQFKMATPPASKTGLAHLLFEKPWNAFATAVV
;
A
#
# COMPACT_ATOMS: atom_id res chain seq x y z
N PRO A 1 8.19 24.67 7.69
CA PRO A 1 6.86 24.06 7.95
C PRO A 1 6.74 22.66 7.36
N MET A 2 7.18 22.39 6.13
CA MET A 2 7.05 21.08 5.44
C MET A 2 7.74 19.91 6.16
N LEU A 3 8.92 20.13 6.76
CA LEU A 3 9.64 19.07 7.50
C LEU A 3 8.91 18.65 8.75
N ILE A 4 8.32 19.59 9.48
CA ILE A 4 7.58 19.33 10.72
C ILE A 4 6.27 18.58 10.42
N SER A 5 5.52 19.01 9.41
CA SER A 5 4.29 18.31 9.00
C SER A 5 4.59 16.89 8.49
N GLY A 6 5.67 16.72 7.71
CA GLY A 6 6.13 15.41 7.26
C GLY A 6 6.52 14.48 8.41
N LEU A 7 7.15 15.01 9.47
CA LEU A 7 7.51 14.25 10.66
C LEU A 7 6.25 13.76 11.40
N PHE A 8 5.26 14.61 11.61
CA PHE A 8 4.00 14.21 12.28
C PHE A 8 3.23 13.17 11.49
N VAL A 9 3.07 13.37 10.19
CA VAL A 9 2.40 12.40 9.31
C VAL A 9 3.16 11.08 9.28
N GLY A 10 4.50 11.13 9.19
CA GLY A 10 5.35 9.93 9.20
C GLY A 10 5.27 9.16 10.52
N MET A 11 5.25 9.84 11.66
CA MET A 11 5.05 9.19 12.97
C MET A 11 3.67 8.55 13.09
N ALA A 12 2.62 9.24 12.68
CA ALA A 12 1.25 8.71 12.70
C ALA A 12 1.12 7.47 11.80
N LEU A 13 1.64 7.56 10.57
CA LEU A 13 1.65 6.45 9.63
C LEU A 13 2.45 5.25 10.16
N GLY A 14 3.66 5.48 10.70
CA GLY A 14 4.50 4.45 11.31
C GLY A 14 3.80 3.74 12.46
N PHE A 15 3.11 4.49 13.32
CA PHE A 15 2.33 3.93 14.43
C PHE A 15 1.18 3.03 13.92
N VAL A 16 0.39 3.50 12.95
CA VAL A 16 -0.71 2.73 12.36
C VAL A 16 -0.19 1.47 11.67
N MET A 17 0.88 1.56 10.91
CA MET A 17 1.50 0.43 10.22
C MET A 17 2.04 -0.63 11.17
N GLN A 18 2.71 -0.20 12.24
CA GLN A 18 3.26 -1.09 13.26
C GLN A 18 2.15 -1.79 14.05
N ARG A 19 1.09 -1.06 14.42
CA ARG A 19 -0.06 -1.62 15.16
C ARG A 19 -0.93 -2.53 14.31
N GLY A 20 -1.18 -2.14 13.07
CA GLY A 20 -1.97 -2.92 12.12
C GLY A 20 -1.23 -4.13 11.54
N ARG A 21 0.11 -4.16 11.63
CA ARG A 21 0.96 -5.16 10.97
C ARG A 21 0.59 -5.36 9.50
N PHE A 22 0.19 -4.27 8.87
CA PHE A 22 -0.33 -4.29 7.51
C PHE A 22 0.82 -4.50 6.53
N CYS A 23 0.77 -5.61 5.79
CA CYS A 23 1.79 -5.95 4.80
C CYS A 23 1.12 -6.49 3.53
N VAL A 24 1.29 -5.78 2.42
CA VAL A 24 0.73 -6.17 1.12
C VAL A 24 1.30 -7.49 0.63
N THR A 25 2.60 -7.72 0.80
CA THR A 25 3.24 -9.00 0.46
C THR A 25 2.67 -10.16 1.28
N GLY A 26 2.40 -9.91 2.57
CA GLY A 26 1.72 -10.88 3.43
C GLY A 26 0.32 -11.21 2.93
N ALA A 27 -0.43 -10.20 2.46
CA ALA A 27 -1.76 -10.37 1.91
C ALA A 27 -1.76 -11.28 0.67
N PHE A 28 -0.82 -11.10 -0.25
CA PHE A 28 -0.67 -11.97 -1.42
C PHE A 28 -0.20 -13.37 -1.05
N ARG A 29 0.78 -13.50 -0.16
CA ARG A 29 1.25 -14.80 0.34
C ARG A 29 0.13 -15.60 0.98
N ASP A 30 -0.71 -14.96 1.79
CA ASP A 30 -1.79 -15.61 2.51
C ASP A 30 -2.87 -16.22 1.58
N ILE A 31 -3.01 -15.71 0.37
CA ILE A 31 -3.89 -16.32 -0.64
C ILE A 31 -3.43 -17.73 -0.99
N TRP A 32 -2.11 -17.92 -1.16
CA TRP A 32 -1.55 -19.19 -1.58
C TRP A 32 -1.34 -20.16 -0.41
N VAL A 33 -0.88 -19.66 0.74
CA VAL A 33 -0.49 -20.47 1.90
C VAL A 33 -1.71 -20.82 2.75
N THR A 34 -2.51 -19.82 3.12
CA THR A 34 -3.64 -20.01 4.05
C THR A 34 -5.02 -19.99 3.36
N ARG A 35 -5.05 -19.71 2.05
CA ARG A 35 -6.28 -19.48 1.26
C ARG A 35 -7.20 -18.43 1.89
N ASN A 36 -6.62 -17.48 2.62
CA ASN A 36 -7.33 -16.43 3.30
C ASN A 36 -7.16 -15.10 2.55
N THR A 37 -8.26 -14.54 2.04
CA THR A 37 -8.27 -13.31 1.26
C THR A 37 -8.57 -12.06 2.10
N ARG A 38 -8.64 -12.18 3.42
CA ARG A 38 -9.02 -11.09 4.33
C ARG A 38 -8.07 -9.89 4.23
N TRP A 39 -6.76 -10.13 4.24
CA TRP A 39 -5.75 -9.09 4.12
C TRP A 39 -5.73 -8.44 2.73
N LEU A 40 -6.00 -9.24 1.69
CA LEU A 40 -6.17 -8.70 0.34
C LEU A 40 -7.41 -7.79 0.26
N THR A 41 -8.53 -8.19 0.86
CA THR A 41 -9.73 -7.35 0.93
C THR A 41 -9.45 -6.06 1.70
N ALA A 42 -8.69 -6.12 2.80
CA ALA A 42 -8.28 -4.92 3.53
C ALA A 42 -7.41 -4.00 2.66
N PHE A 43 -6.50 -4.54 1.85
CA PHE A 43 -5.73 -3.75 0.88
C PHE A 43 -6.62 -3.08 -0.17
N LEU A 44 -7.62 -3.79 -0.69
CA LEU A 44 -8.59 -3.21 -1.63
C LEU A 44 -9.44 -2.11 -0.98
N VAL A 45 -9.74 -2.19 0.33
CA VAL A 45 -10.38 -1.11 1.09
C VAL A 45 -9.50 0.14 1.08
N VAL A 46 -8.19 0.02 1.33
CA VAL A 46 -7.25 1.16 1.26
C VAL A 46 -7.31 1.80 -0.12
N VAL A 47 -7.22 1.00 -1.18
CA VAL A 47 -7.27 1.50 -2.57
C VAL A 47 -8.58 2.22 -2.85
N ALA A 48 -9.72 1.65 -2.41
CA ALA A 48 -11.04 2.24 -2.61
C ALA A 48 -11.19 3.60 -1.89
N VAL A 49 -10.83 3.65 -0.60
CA VAL A 49 -10.89 4.89 0.20
C VAL A 49 -9.98 5.97 -0.38
N GLN A 50 -8.75 5.60 -0.74
CA GLN A 50 -7.79 6.52 -1.32
C GLN A 50 -8.24 7.03 -2.70
N SER A 51 -8.83 6.17 -3.55
CA SER A 51 -9.38 6.57 -4.84
C SER A 51 -10.50 7.60 -4.67
N VAL A 52 -11.44 7.36 -3.76
CA VAL A 52 -12.50 8.32 -3.44
C VAL A 52 -11.91 9.66 -2.99
N GLY A 53 -10.92 9.63 -2.07
CA GLY A 53 -10.27 10.84 -1.55
C GLY A 53 -9.58 11.64 -2.65
N VAL A 54 -8.80 10.98 -3.50
CA VAL A 54 -8.04 11.63 -4.60
C VAL A 54 -8.98 12.26 -5.62
N PHE A 55 -10.00 11.53 -6.08
CA PHE A 55 -10.97 12.07 -7.03
C PHE A 55 -11.86 13.17 -6.43
N ALA A 56 -12.17 13.10 -5.13
CA ALA A 56 -12.88 14.17 -4.44
C ALA A 56 -12.04 15.46 -4.35
N LEU A 57 -10.74 15.35 -4.07
CA LEU A 57 -9.82 16.51 -4.03
C LEU A 57 -9.58 17.11 -5.42
N ASP A 58 -9.54 16.28 -6.46
CA ASP A 58 -9.46 16.74 -7.85
C ASP A 58 -10.74 17.48 -8.26
N ALA A 59 -11.92 16.94 -7.91
CA ALA A 59 -13.20 17.59 -8.14
C ALA A 59 -13.37 18.92 -7.36
N ALA A 60 -12.74 19.01 -6.18
CA ALA A 60 -12.69 20.24 -5.39
C ALA A 60 -11.65 21.27 -5.91
N GLY A 61 -10.87 20.92 -6.94
CA GLY A 61 -9.84 21.80 -7.52
C GLY A 61 -8.60 22.00 -6.64
N VAL A 62 -8.44 21.20 -5.59
CA VAL A 62 -7.28 21.26 -4.68
C VAL A 62 -6.05 20.61 -5.31
N ILE A 63 -6.27 19.57 -6.11
CA ILE A 63 -5.23 18.82 -6.81
C ILE A 63 -5.61 18.75 -8.29
N SER A 64 -4.65 18.85 -9.19
CA SER A 64 -4.84 18.57 -10.61
C SER A 64 -4.20 17.25 -10.96
N LEU A 65 -5.01 16.26 -11.33
CA LEU A 65 -4.52 14.97 -11.80
C LEU A 65 -4.01 15.12 -13.24
N ASN A 66 -2.73 15.46 -13.38
CA ASN A 66 -2.08 15.50 -14.68
C ASN A 66 -1.44 14.12 -14.96
N SER A 67 -2.10 13.32 -15.76
CA SER A 67 -1.58 12.02 -16.20
C SER A 67 -0.69 12.20 -17.42
N GLY A 68 0.60 12.04 -17.20
CA GLY A 68 1.60 11.97 -18.28
C GLY A 68 1.53 10.66 -19.06
N PRO A 69 2.29 10.53 -20.16
CA PRO A 69 2.33 9.31 -20.97
C PRO A 69 2.76 8.10 -20.13
N PHE A 70 2.10 6.96 -20.33
CA PHE A 70 2.31 5.75 -19.53
C PHE A 70 3.47 4.88 -20.08
N PRO A 71 4.58 4.70 -19.31
CA PRO A 71 5.71 3.88 -19.72
C PRO A 71 5.45 2.39 -19.47
N TRP A 72 4.69 1.75 -20.34
CA TRP A 72 4.23 0.38 -20.16
C TRP A 72 5.36 -0.65 -20.05
N LEU A 73 6.43 -0.49 -20.85
CA LEU A 73 7.58 -1.39 -20.83
C LEU A 73 8.32 -1.32 -19.49
N ALA A 74 8.59 -0.11 -19.01
CA ALA A 74 9.21 0.09 -17.70
C ALA A 74 8.33 -0.47 -16.56
N THR A 75 7.02 -0.37 -16.69
CA THR A 75 6.08 -0.89 -15.68
C THR A 75 6.09 -2.42 -15.64
N ILE A 76 6.08 -3.10 -16.78
CA ILE A 76 6.12 -4.59 -16.84
C ILE A 76 7.45 -5.11 -16.29
N VAL A 77 8.57 -4.61 -16.83
CA VAL A 77 9.91 -5.07 -16.44
C VAL A 77 10.20 -4.72 -14.98
N GLY A 78 9.89 -3.48 -14.57
CA GLY A 78 10.06 -3.02 -13.21
C GLY A 78 9.18 -3.78 -12.22
N GLY A 79 7.92 -4.05 -12.58
CA GLY A 79 6.99 -4.82 -11.76
C GLY A 79 7.43 -6.27 -11.55
N PHE A 80 7.97 -6.90 -12.59
CA PHE A 80 8.51 -8.25 -12.52
C PHE A 80 9.74 -8.32 -11.58
N ILE A 81 10.72 -7.43 -11.77
CA ILE A 81 11.89 -7.33 -10.90
C ILE A 81 11.49 -7.02 -9.46
N PHE A 82 10.54 -6.09 -9.26
CA PHE A 82 10.02 -5.75 -7.95
C PHE A 82 9.34 -6.94 -7.27
N GLY A 83 8.58 -7.75 -8.03
CA GLY A 83 7.95 -8.96 -7.51
C GLY A 83 8.95 -9.97 -6.94
N PHE A 84 10.09 -10.17 -7.60
CA PHE A 84 11.17 -11.00 -7.07
C PHE A 84 11.84 -10.36 -5.85
N ALA A 85 12.16 -9.08 -5.93
CA ALA A 85 12.85 -8.36 -4.86
C ALA A 85 12.04 -8.33 -3.54
N ILE A 86 10.72 -8.20 -3.63
CA ILE A 86 9.84 -8.13 -2.45
C ILE A 86 9.80 -9.46 -1.68
N ILE A 87 9.97 -10.59 -2.38
CA ILE A 87 10.05 -11.93 -1.77
C ILE A 87 11.41 -12.08 -1.07
N LEU A 88 12.49 -11.69 -1.72
CA LEU A 88 13.84 -11.75 -1.15
C LEU A 88 14.00 -10.84 0.08
N ALA A 89 13.42 -9.64 0.05
CA ALA A 89 13.42 -8.71 1.16
C ALA A 89 12.51 -9.14 2.34
N GLY A 90 11.68 -10.18 2.15
CA GLY A 90 10.75 -10.68 3.16
C GLY A 90 9.58 -9.77 3.46
N GLY A 91 9.34 -8.75 2.63
CA GLY A 91 8.21 -7.82 2.80
C GLY A 91 8.24 -6.65 1.82
N CYS A 92 7.13 -5.93 1.72
CA CYS A 92 7.05 -4.70 0.94
C CYS A 92 7.85 -3.56 1.60
N ALA A 93 8.12 -2.48 0.86
CA ALA A 93 8.87 -1.33 1.39
C ALA A 93 8.28 -0.83 2.73
N THR A 94 6.96 -0.66 2.80
CA THR A 94 6.27 -0.22 4.03
C THR A 94 6.48 -1.20 5.19
N GLY A 95 6.38 -2.51 4.93
CA GLY A 95 6.67 -3.54 5.93
C GLY A 95 8.11 -3.53 6.40
N THR A 96 9.04 -3.20 5.51
CA THR A 96 10.47 -3.12 5.83
C THR A 96 10.77 -1.90 6.71
N TYR A 97 10.10 -0.76 6.50
CA TYR A 97 10.27 0.43 7.34
C TYR A 97 9.92 0.18 8.80
N TYR A 98 8.73 -0.34 9.09
CA TYR A 98 8.34 -0.55 10.50
C TYR A 98 9.16 -1.65 11.16
N ARG A 99 9.56 -2.71 10.43
CA ARG A 99 10.44 -3.77 10.94
C ARG A 99 11.86 -3.27 11.22
N ALA A 100 12.37 -2.34 10.41
CA ALA A 100 13.63 -1.67 10.71
C ALA A 100 13.51 -0.85 12.00
N GLY A 101 12.37 -0.18 12.23
CA GLY A 101 12.07 0.49 13.50
C GLY A 101 11.96 -0.46 14.69
N GLU A 102 11.56 -1.71 14.49
CA GLU A 102 11.57 -2.78 15.50
C GLU A 102 12.96 -3.37 15.75
N GLY A 103 13.99 -2.94 15.01
CA GLY A 103 15.38 -3.36 15.20
C GLY A 103 15.81 -4.59 14.39
N LEU A 104 15.04 -5.03 13.41
CA LEU A 104 15.44 -6.15 12.53
C LEU A 104 16.57 -5.72 11.59
N VAL A 105 17.76 -6.27 11.78
CA VAL A 105 18.96 -5.95 10.99
C VAL A 105 18.79 -6.24 9.50
N GLY A 106 18.11 -7.34 9.15
CA GLY A 106 17.81 -7.66 7.75
C GLY A 106 16.98 -6.57 7.04
N SER A 107 16.07 -5.93 7.77
CA SER A 107 15.26 -4.82 7.24
C SER A 107 16.08 -3.55 7.03
N TRP A 108 17.05 -3.27 7.89
CA TRP A 108 18.00 -2.17 7.68
C TRP A 108 18.84 -2.38 6.42
N LEU A 109 19.38 -3.59 6.23
CA LEU A 109 20.15 -3.93 5.04
C LEU A 109 19.29 -3.77 3.76
N ALA A 110 18.04 -4.23 3.79
CA ALA A 110 17.12 -4.09 2.68
C ALA A 110 16.82 -2.61 2.35
N LEU A 111 16.63 -1.75 3.37
CA LEU A 111 16.40 -0.31 3.18
C LEU A 111 17.63 0.40 2.58
N ILE A 112 18.83 0.12 3.09
CA ILE A 112 20.07 0.70 2.58
C ILE A 112 20.27 0.30 1.12
N THR A 113 20.09 -0.98 0.80
CA THR A 113 20.20 -1.50 -0.57
C THR A 113 19.15 -0.85 -1.47
N TYR A 114 17.93 -0.72 -1.02
CA TYR A 114 16.84 -0.04 -1.74
C TYR A 114 17.19 1.42 -2.06
N ALA A 115 17.65 2.18 -1.07
CA ALA A 115 18.03 3.59 -1.24
C ALA A 115 19.21 3.73 -2.23
N LEU A 116 20.23 2.86 -2.11
CA LEU A 116 21.41 2.88 -2.98
C LEU A 116 21.01 2.61 -4.44
N PHE A 117 20.26 1.52 -4.70
CA PHE A 117 19.84 1.19 -6.06
C PHE A 117 18.85 2.20 -6.64
N ALA A 118 17.98 2.79 -5.84
CA ALA A 118 17.10 3.88 -6.28
C ALA A 118 17.91 5.11 -6.74
N ALA A 119 18.99 5.47 -6.01
CA ALA A 119 19.88 6.56 -6.40
C ALA A 119 20.66 6.20 -7.70
N VAL A 120 21.21 4.99 -7.80
CA VAL A 120 21.93 4.51 -8.99
C VAL A 120 21.04 4.52 -10.25
N MET A 121 19.78 4.14 -10.12
CA MET A 121 18.80 4.14 -11.23
C MET A 121 18.30 5.54 -11.59
N LYS A 122 18.23 6.47 -10.64
CA LYS A 122 17.71 7.81 -10.89
C LYS A 122 18.76 8.79 -11.39
N THR A 123 19.93 8.83 -10.77
CA THR A 123 21.00 9.82 -11.02
C THR A 123 22.36 9.19 -11.29
N GLY A 124 22.49 7.87 -11.16
CA GLY A 124 23.74 7.13 -11.30
C GLY A 124 23.95 6.55 -12.71
N PRO A 125 24.90 5.63 -12.85
CA PRO A 125 25.32 5.05 -14.15
C PRO A 125 24.19 4.30 -14.88
N LEU A 126 23.15 3.84 -14.19
CA LEU A 126 21.99 3.18 -14.79
C LEU A 126 20.84 4.16 -15.16
N SER A 127 21.04 5.46 -15.03
CA SER A 127 20.01 6.46 -15.41
C SER A 127 19.67 6.40 -16.89
N GLY A 128 20.65 6.15 -17.77
CA GLY A 128 20.42 5.95 -19.21
C GLY A 128 19.51 4.76 -19.52
N PHE A 129 19.71 3.63 -18.84
CA PHE A 129 18.86 2.45 -18.95
C PHE A 129 17.43 2.75 -18.48
N ASN A 130 17.28 3.42 -17.33
CA ASN A 130 15.98 3.83 -16.82
C ASN A 130 15.24 4.76 -17.78
N THR A 131 15.94 5.75 -18.36
CA THR A 131 15.38 6.69 -19.33
C THR A 131 14.97 5.97 -20.61
N SER A 132 15.81 5.07 -21.12
CA SER A 132 15.50 4.26 -22.32
C SER A 132 14.28 3.37 -22.12
N MET A 133 14.14 2.71 -20.95
CA MET A 133 12.96 1.91 -20.63
C MET A 133 11.69 2.78 -20.48
N ARG A 134 11.82 4.01 -20.01
CA ARG A 134 10.71 4.94 -19.82
C ARG A 134 10.35 5.73 -21.08
N SER A 135 11.16 5.73 -22.10
CA SER A 135 10.86 6.38 -23.37
C SER A 135 9.79 5.66 -24.21
N VAL A 136 9.63 4.33 -23.96
CA VAL A 136 8.57 3.55 -24.61
C VAL A 136 7.25 3.80 -23.88
N THR A 137 6.53 4.82 -24.36
CA THR A 137 5.28 5.29 -23.76
C THR A 137 4.09 5.10 -24.67
N VAL A 138 2.90 4.96 -24.08
CA VAL A 138 1.62 5.06 -24.77
C VAL A 138 1.01 6.41 -24.39
N GLU A 139 0.60 7.20 -25.38
CA GLU A 139 0.04 8.55 -25.16
C GLU A 139 -1.25 8.54 -24.34
N GLN A 140 -2.02 7.46 -24.45
CA GLN A 140 -3.27 7.29 -23.71
C GLN A 140 -2.98 6.60 -22.38
N SER A 141 -2.75 7.39 -21.32
CA SER A 141 -2.43 6.88 -19.99
C SER A 141 -3.65 6.53 -19.13
N ASN A 142 -4.85 6.92 -19.56
CA ASN A 142 -6.07 6.77 -18.75
C ASN A 142 -7.06 5.80 -19.38
N PHE A 143 -7.33 4.69 -18.71
CA PHE A 143 -8.36 3.73 -19.13
C PHE A 143 -9.75 4.36 -19.31
N TYR A 144 -10.09 5.36 -18.49
CA TYR A 144 -11.37 6.04 -18.58
C TYR A 144 -11.49 6.95 -19.82
N SER A 145 -10.38 7.51 -20.31
CA SER A 145 -10.38 8.30 -21.55
C SER A 145 -10.56 7.43 -22.81
N VAL A 146 -9.99 6.21 -22.78
CA VAL A 146 -10.14 5.23 -23.86
C VAL A 146 -11.57 4.72 -23.94
N LEU A 147 -12.22 4.49 -22.82
CA LEU A 147 -13.60 3.99 -22.74
C LEU A 147 -14.65 5.09 -22.79
N ASN A 148 -14.22 6.37 -22.80
CA ASN A 148 -15.11 7.55 -22.77
C ASN A 148 -16.14 7.52 -21.64
N VAL A 149 -15.73 6.95 -20.48
CA VAL A 149 -16.57 6.75 -19.29
C VAL A 149 -16.07 7.63 -18.15
N SER A 150 -16.99 8.18 -17.38
CA SER A 150 -16.65 8.97 -16.18
C SER A 150 -15.80 8.15 -15.19
N PRO A 151 -14.68 8.68 -14.65
CA PRO A 151 -13.83 8.00 -13.67
C PRO A 151 -14.59 7.61 -12.40
N TRP A 152 -15.65 8.35 -12.04
CA TRP A 152 -16.50 8.08 -10.91
C TRP A 152 -17.24 6.73 -10.99
N LEU A 153 -17.56 6.26 -12.21
CA LEU A 153 -18.19 4.96 -12.39
C LEU A 153 -17.26 3.81 -11.99
N PHE A 154 -15.97 3.92 -12.35
CA PHE A 154 -14.97 2.92 -11.93
C PHE A 154 -14.75 2.94 -10.41
N VAL A 155 -14.70 4.12 -9.80
CA VAL A 155 -14.61 4.27 -8.34
C VAL A 155 -15.83 3.69 -7.65
N ALA A 156 -17.04 3.96 -8.14
CA ALA A 156 -18.28 3.42 -7.58
C ALA A 156 -18.33 1.89 -7.68
N LEU A 157 -17.93 1.33 -8.83
CA LEU A 157 -17.87 -0.12 -9.02
C LEU A 157 -16.85 -0.78 -8.11
N LEU A 158 -15.67 -0.18 -7.96
CA LEU A 158 -14.63 -0.65 -7.04
C LEU A 158 -15.11 -0.60 -5.58
N VAL A 159 -15.71 0.50 -5.16
CA VAL A 159 -16.26 0.64 -3.80
C VAL A 159 -17.36 -0.38 -3.54
N ALA A 160 -18.28 -0.58 -4.50
CA ALA A 160 -19.35 -1.58 -4.39
C ALA A 160 -18.77 -3.01 -4.27
N GLY A 161 -17.81 -3.37 -5.14
CA GLY A 161 -17.15 -4.68 -5.09
C GLY A 161 -16.42 -4.92 -3.78
N VAL A 162 -15.70 -3.91 -3.28
CA VAL A 162 -15.00 -3.98 -2.00
C VAL A 162 -15.99 -4.09 -0.83
N ALA A 163 -17.10 -3.33 -0.84
CA ALA A 163 -18.13 -3.40 0.19
C ALA A 163 -18.77 -4.80 0.25
N LEU A 164 -19.05 -5.42 -0.91
CA LEU A 164 -19.54 -6.79 -0.96
C LEU A 164 -18.53 -7.80 -0.41
N ALA A 165 -17.25 -7.65 -0.77
CA ALA A 165 -16.18 -8.50 -0.25
C ALA A 165 -16.02 -8.36 1.27
N VAL A 166 -16.08 -7.15 1.81
CA VAL A 166 -16.04 -6.89 3.25
C VAL A 166 -17.24 -7.55 3.94
N ARG A 167 -18.46 -7.38 3.42
CA ARG A 167 -19.66 -8.07 3.96
C ARG A 167 -19.50 -9.57 3.98
N HIS A 168 -18.96 -10.15 2.91
CA HIS A 168 -18.70 -11.58 2.84
C HIS A 168 -17.72 -12.03 3.95
N HIS A 169 -16.65 -11.27 4.19
CA HIS A 169 -15.68 -11.58 5.23
C HIS A 169 -16.20 -11.34 6.66
N LEU A 170 -17.08 -10.37 6.86
CA LEU A 170 -17.69 -10.13 8.18
C LEU A 170 -18.66 -11.23 8.57
N ASN A 171 -19.32 -11.87 7.58
CA ASN A 171 -20.26 -12.96 7.80
C ASN A 171 -19.58 -14.32 8.07
N LYS A 172 -18.26 -14.45 7.80
CA LYS A 172 -17.52 -15.67 8.13
C LYS A 172 -17.12 -15.70 9.60
N PRO A 173 -17.26 -16.85 10.29
CA PRO A 173 -16.81 -17.00 11.67
C PRO A 173 -15.30 -16.69 11.75
N GLN A 174 -14.95 -15.74 12.59
CA GLN A 174 -13.56 -15.36 12.78
C GLN A 174 -12.91 -16.31 13.79
N PHE A 175 -11.78 -16.86 13.43
CA PHE A 175 -10.93 -17.56 14.37
C PHE A 175 -10.40 -16.53 15.38
N LYS A 176 -10.96 -16.52 16.58
CA LYS A 176 -10.47 -15.65 17.66
C LYS A 176 -9.17 -16.25 18.16
N MET A 177 -8.04 -15.64 17.84
CA MET A 177 -6.80 -15.93 18.54
C MET A 177 -7.00 -15.63 20.03
N ALA A 178 -6.58 -16.54 20.88
CA ALA A 178 -6.55 -16.31 22.32
C ALA A 178 -5.68 -15.07 22.59
N THR A 179 -6.31 -13.99 23.01
CA THR A 179 -5.61 -12.79 23.44
C THR A 179 -5.16 -12.99 24.90
N PRO A 180 -3.92 -12.67 25.26
CA PRO A 180 -3.50 -12.69 26.67
C PRO A 180 -4.41 -11.76 27.48
N PRO A 181 -4.55 -12.01 28.80
CA PRO A 181 -5.38 -11.18 29.66
C PRO A 181 -4.92 -9.72 29.61
N ALA A 182 -5.89 -8.82 29.45
CA ALA A 182 -5.62 -7.38 29.32
C ALA A 182 -4.99 -6.84 30.61
N SER A 183 -3.83 -6.20 30.51
CA SER A 183 -3.17 -5.56 31.67
C SER A 183 -3.59 -4.10 31.84
N LYS A 184 -4.14 -3.49 30.78
CA LYS A 184 -4.57 -2.08 30.76
C LYS A 184 -6.06 -1.95 30.49
N THR A 185 -6.71 -0.96 31.10
CA THR A 185 -8.14 -0.66 30.91
C THR A 185 -8.36 0.61 30.11
N GLY A 186 -9.48 0.72 29.39
CA GLY A 186 -9.88 1.92 28.65
C GLY A 186 -9.17 2.12 27.31
N LEU A 187 -8.96 3.38 26.91
CA LEU A 187 -8.35 3.77 25.63
C LEU A 187 -6.92 3.22 25.45
N ALA A 188 -6.17 3.10 26.55
CA ALA A 188 -4.81 2.55 26.52
C ALA A 188 -4.80 1.08 26.12
N HIS A 189 -5.78 0.28 26.53
CA HIS A 189 -5.95 -1.10 26.09
C HIS A 189 -6.22 -1.17 24.58
N LEU A 190 -7.09 -0.30 24.07
CA LEU A 190 -7.50 -0.28 22.66
C LEU A 190 -6.37 0.16 21.73
N LEU A 191 -5.53 1.11 22.17
CA LEU A 191 -4.42 1.63 21.38
C LEU A 191 -3.16 0.76 21.46
N PHE A 192 -2.86 0.15 22.62
CA PHE A 192 -1.56 -0.49 22.86
C PHE A 192 -1.61 -2.02 23.03
N GLU A 193 -2.73 -2.60 23.46
CA GLU A 193 -2.81 -4.05 23.70
C GLU A 193 -3.65 -4.79 22.67
N LYS A 194 -4.82 -4.26 22.29
CA LYS A 194 -5.73 -4.94 21.37
C LYS A 194 -5.16 -4.92 19.94
N PRO A 195 -5.01 -6.09 19.29
CA PRO A 195 -4.63 -6.11 17.87
C PRO A 195 -5.74 -5.46 17.03
N TRP A 196 -5.35 -4.52 16.17
CA TRP A 196 -6.31 -3.83 15.32
C TRP A 196 -6.88 -4.76 14.25
N ASN A 197 -8.16 -4.60 13.97
CA ASN A 197 -8.78 -5.35 12.89
C ASN A 197 -8.21 -4.88 11.55
N ALA A 198 -7.95 -5.81 10.62
CA ALA A 198 -7.41 -5.53 9.30
C ALA A 198 -8.18 -4.42 8.56
N PHE A 199 -9.52 -4.42 8.67
CA PHE A 199 -10.37 -3.41 8.03
C PHE A 199 -10.30 -2.05 8.73
N ALA A 200 -10.20 -2.02 10.06
CA ALA A 200 -10.02 -0.77 10.79
C ALA A 200 -8.68 -0.12 10.46
N THR A 201 -7.60 -0.91 10.37
CA THR A 201 -6.27 -0.44 9.94
C THR A 201 -6.28 0.08 8.49
N ALA A 202 -7.11 -0.47 7.64
CA ALA A 202 -7.21 -0.07 6.24
C ALA A 202 -7.92 1.29 6.03
N VAL A 203 -8.74 1.71 6.99
CA VAL A 203 -9.49 3.00 6.91
C VAL A 203 -8.73 4.14 7.59
N VAL A 204 -7.92 3.85 8.61
CA VAL A 204 -7.09 4.83 9.31
C VAL A 204 -5.80 5.11 8.56
#